data_d857e7e94f4c5a0cea40263e70ff2129
#
_entry.id   d857e7e94f4c5a0cea40263e70ff2129
#
_cell.length_a   1.000
_cell.length_b   1.000
_cell.length_c   1.000
_cell.angle_alpha   90.00
_cell.angle_beta   90.00
_cell.angle_gamma   90.00
#
_symmetry.space_group_name_H-M   'P 1'
#
loop_
_entity.id
_entity.type
_entity.pdbx_description
1 polymer ?
#
loop_
_entity_poly.entity_id
_entity_poly.type
_entity_poly.pdbx_seq_one_letter_code
_entity_poly.pdbx_strand_id
1 'polypeptide(L)'
;VYYPQLVTGDQFMRPGLKFKVEGTGLEKLDFLSLMIALFLGTAALPHILIRYYTVPNPASARKSTIIAIAAIGFFYILTLFMGLGAAINGSINPADSNMSAPLLARSFSEILFAIISAIAFATVLGTVSGLIVAASGAVAHDLFDRYLKIKMTDQQKVRAGKITAFVIGGIAILLGILFKGINVSFLVGLAFAVAASANLPAIIMLLFWKKTTAKGIAASITIGILSSLILIALSPELYTLYGRNPLDAPVPLNNPGIISIPLSFITLVVVSLLTQKKKEIE
;
A
#
# COMPACT_ATOMS: atom_id res chain seq x y z
N VAL A 1 -7.66 20.03 -24.32
CA VAL A 1 -6.53 20.20 -23.42
C VAL A 1 -7.07 20.77 -22.12
N TYR A 2 -7.18 19.95 -21.12
CA TYR A 2 -7.79 20.30 -19.82
C TYR A 2 -6.76 20.67 -18.74
N TYR A 3 -5.66 21.27 -19.13
CA TYR A 3 -4.82 21.95 -18.14
C TYR A 3 -5.18 23.44 -18.20
N PRO A 4 -5.66 24.05 -17.12
CA PRO A 4 -6.00 25.47 -17.09
C PRO A 4 -4.79 26.39 -17.20
N GLN A 5 -3.59 25.82 -17.28
CA GLN A 5 -2.34 26.52 -17.55
C GLN A 5 -1.70 25.88 -18.78
N LEU A 6 -1.27 26.73 -19.71
CA LEU A 6 -0.44 26.33 -20.84
C LEU A 6 0.85 25.69 -20.29
N VAL A 7 0.88 24.37 -20.27
CA VAL A 7 2.06 23.61 -19.88
C VAL A 7 2.86 23.36 -21.15
N THR A 8 4.13 23.74 -21.15
CA THR A 8 5.04 23.45 -22.26
C THR A 8 5.28 21.93 -22.37
N GLY A 9 5.64 21.43 -23.57
CA GLY A 9 5.95 20.02 -23.78
C GLY A 9 6.99 19.49 -22.79
N ASP A 10 8.00 20.31 -22.47
CA ASP A 10 9.03 19.95 -21.47
C ASP A 10 8.47 19.80 -20.05
N GLN A 11 7.54 20.68 -19.66
CA GLN A 11 6.87 20.56 -18.35
C GLN A 11 5.97 19.33 -18.29
N PHE A 12 5.33 18.99 -19.42
CA PHE A 12 4.46 17.84 -19.52
C PHE A 12 5.23 16.51 -19.41
N MET A 13 6.45 16.47 -19.95
CA MET A 13 7.33 15.29 -19.89
C MET A 13 8.05 15.13 -18.54
N ARG A 14 7.93 16.08 -17.63
CA ARG A 14 8.52 15.96 -16.29
C ARG A 14 7.73 14.96 -15.45
N PRO A 15 8.39 13.94 -14.89
CA PRO A 15 7.72 12.95 -14.05
C PRO A 15 7.18 13.59 -12.77
N GLY A 16 6.01 13.15 -12.36
CA GLY A 16 5.50 13.46 -11.03
C GLY A 16 4.98 14.88 -10.82
N LEU A 17 4.44 15.55 -11.85
CA LEU A 17 3.78 16.87 -11.71
C LEU A 17 2.73 16.87 -10.58
N LYS A 18 1.94 15.80 -10.45
CA LYS A 18 0.97 15.63 -9.37
C LYS A 18 1.65 15.58 -7.98
N PHE A 19 2.84 15.03 -7.91
CA PHE A 19 3.59 14.84 -6.67
C PHE A 19 4.57 15.99 -6.39
N LYS A 20 4.54 17.03 -7.21
CA LYS A 20 5.30 18.28 -7.03
C LYS A 20 6.80 18.06 -6.77
N VAL A 21 7.40 17.16 -7.57
CA VAL A 21 8.81 16.76 -7.42
C VAL A 21 9.79 17.95 -7.51
N GLU A 22 9.40 19.01 -8.23
CA GLU A 22 10.18 20.24 -8.36
C GLU A 22 9.68 21.37 -7.42
N GLY A 23 8.77 21.05 -6.51
CA GLY A 23 8.18 22.01 -5.58
C GLY A 23 9.12 22.44 -4.45
N THR A 24 8.53 22.89 -3.37
CA THR A 24 9.21 23.30 -2.14
C THR A 24 9.97 22.13 -1.49
N GLY A 25 10.84 22.41 -0.52
CA GLY A 25 11.55 21.38 0.23
C GLY A 25 10.63 20.36 0.89
N LEU A 26 9.48 20.78 1.41
CA LEU A 26 8.46 19.90 2.00
C LEU A 26 7.80 18.99 0.96
N GLU A 27 7.49 19.50 -0.22
CA GLU A 27 6.89 18.72 -1.29
C GLU A 27 7.86 17.65 -1.82
N LYS A 28 9.16 17.97 -1.90
CA LYS A 28 10.22 17.00 -2.22
C LYS A 28 10.36 15.92 -1.15
N LEU A 29 10.26 16.28 0.13
CA LEU A 29 10.26 15.33 1.24
C LEU A 29 9.04 14.42 1.21
N ASP A 30 7.87 14.94 0.88
CA ASP A 30 6.65 14.15 0.75
C ASP A 30 6.76 13.15 -0.41
N PHE A 31 7.31 13.57 -1.55
CA PHE A 31 7.61 12.67 -2.66
C PHE A 31 8.62 11.59 -2.28
N LEU A 32 9.71 11.96 -1.60
CA LEU A 32 10.70 10.98 -1.10
C LEU A 32 10.05 9.99 -0.14
N SER A 33 9.19 10.48 0.75
CA SER A 33 8.41 9.66 1.68
C SER A 33 7.52 8.66 0.96
N LEU A 34 6.85 9.08 -0.11
CA LEU A 34 6.06 8.20 -0.97
C LEU A 34 6.94 7.12 -1.62
N MET A 35 8.10 7.49 -2.17
CA MET A 35 9.02 6.52 -2.80
C MET A 35 9.54 5.50 -1.79
N ILE A 36 9.91 5.94 -0.59
CA ILE A 36 10.33 5.07 0.51
C ILE A 36 9.18 4.13 0.90
N ALA A 37 7.97 4.64 1.05
CA ALA A 37 6.79 3.85 1.39
C ALA A 37 6.49 2.77 0.34
N LEU A 38 6.52 3.12 -0.95
CA LEU A 38 6.28 2.19 -2.05
C LEU A 38 7.37 1.10 -2.11
N PHE A 39 8.62 1.49 -2.02
CA PHE A 39 9.76 0.56 -2.08
C PHE A 39 9.77 -0.41 -0.89
N LEU A 40 9.69 0.13 0.33
CA LEU A 40 9.76 -0.66 1.55
C LEU A 40 8.44 -1.40 1.84
N GLY A 41 7.31 -0.82 1.45
CA GLY A 41 5.99 -1.41 1.60
C GLY A 41 5.83 -2.67 0.75
N THR A 42 6.35 -2.67 -0.47
CA THR A 42 6.33 -3.86 -1.34
C THR A 42 7.00 -5.06 -0.67
N ALA A 43 8.10 -4.84 0.06
CA ALA A 43 8.81 -5.88 0.81
C ALA A 43 8.09 -6.29 2.10
N ALA A 44 7.13 -5.52 2.58
CA ALA A 44 6.45 -5.68 3.86
C ALA A 44 5.03 -6.23 3.75
N LEU A 45 4.49 -6.41 2.55
CA LEU A 45 3.12 -6.87 2.32
C LEU A 45 2.97 -8.37 2.55
N PRO A 46 2.18 -8.81 3.55
CA PRO A 46 2.08 -10.22 3.91
C PRO A 46 1.58 -11.11 2.77
N HIS A 47 0.62 -10.62 1.98
CA HIS A 47 0.05 -11.38 0.85
C HIS A 47 1.04 -11.58 -0.32
N ILE A 48 2.10 -10.79 -0.39
CA ILE A 48 3.21 -11.02 -1.32
C ILE A 48 4.17 -12.05 -0.73
N LEU A 49 4.52 -11.89 0.55
CA LEU A 49 5.48 -12.76 1.22
C LEU A 49 4.99 -14.20 1.33
N ILE A 50 3.70 -14.42 1.57
CA ILE A 50 3.11 -15.77 1.67
C ILE A 50 3.31 -16.59 0.39
N ARG A 51 3.46 -15.97 -0.76
CA ARG A 51 3.72 -16.68 -2.03
C ARG A 51 5.05 -17.40 -2.07
N TYR A 52 6.04 -16.95 -1.28
CA TYR A 52 7.33 -17.64 -1.17
C TYR A 52 7.23 -19.00 -0.48
N TYR A 53 6.17 -19.24 0.30
CA TYR A 53 5.91 -20.57 0.89
C TYR A 53 5.31 -21.57 -0.11
N THR A 54 4.86 -21.12 -1.26
CA THR A 54 4.23 -21.98 -2.29
C THR A 54 5.23 -22.51 -3.32
N VAL A 55 6.49 -22.06 -3.28
CA VAL A 55 7.54 -22.52 -4.20
C VAL A 55 8.38 -23.61 -3.57
N PRO A 56 8.83 -24.61 -4.37
CA PRO A 56 9.46 -25.83 -3.83
C PRO A 56 10.87 -25.59 -3.26
N ASN A 57 11.58 -24.56 -3.68
CA ASN A 57 12.94 -24.29 -3.24
C ASN A 57 13.34 -22.83 -3.41
N PRO A 58 14.43 -22.34 -2.74
CA PRO A 58 14.90 -20.97 -2.81
C PRO A 58 15.35 -20.52 -4.22
N ALA A 59 15.83 -21.43 -5.06
CA ALA A 59 16.23 -21.12 -6.44
C ALA A 59 15.00 -20.75 -7.29
N SER A 60 13.91 -21.52 -7.15
CA SER A 60 12.62 -21.22 -7.79
C SER A 60 12.04 -19.91 -7.30
N ALA A 61 12.16 -19.60 -6.01
CA ALA A 61 11.74 -18.31 -5.45
C ALA A 61 12.47 -17.14 -6.10
N ARG A 62 13.80 -17.21 -6.20
CA ARG A 62 14.61 -16.18 -6.87
C ARG A 62 14.25 -16.02 -8.34
N LYS A 63 14.13 -17.13 -9.08
CA LYS A 63 13.79 -17.10 -10.51
C LYS A 63 12.41 -16.47 -10.74
N SER A 64 11.40 -16.85 -9.95
CA SER A 64 10.06 -16.27 -10.07
C SER A 64 10.05 -14.77 -9.74
N THR A 65 10.83 -14.35 -8.74
CA THR A 65 10.97 -12.93 -8.37
C THR A 65 11.58 -12.11 -9.52
N ILE A 66 12.66 -12.61 -10.13
CA ILE A 66 13.30 -11.92 -11.27
C ILE A 66 12.32 -11.78 -12.45
N ILE A 67 11.60 -12.85 -12.79
CA ILE A 67 10.60 -12.83 -13.85
C ILE A 67 9.46 -11.85 -13.51
N ALA A 68 8.99 -11.86 -12.26
CA ALA A 68 7.94 -10.94 -11.82
C ALA A 68 8.40 -9.48 -11.90
N ILE A 69 9.62 -9.15 -11.45
CA ILE A 69 10.19 -7.80 -11.55
C ILE A 69 10.26 -7.35 -13.00
N ALA A 70 10.76 -8.20 -13.91
CA ALA A 70 10.86 -7.88 -15.32
C ALA A 70 9.48 -7.64 -15.97
N ALA A 71 8.49 -8.51 -15.68
CA ALA A 71 7.13 -8.39 -16.20
C ALA A 71 6.42 -7.14 -15.67
N ILE A 72 6.53 -6.86 -14.36
CA ILE A 72 5.96 -5.67 -13.73
C ILE A 72 6.63 -4.41 -14.28
N GLY A 73 7.96 -4.39 -14.39
CA GLY A 73 8.70 -3.27 -14.94
C GLY A 73 8.31 -2.95 -16.38
N PHE A 74 8.16 -3.98 -17.21
CA PHE A 74 7.65 -3.83 -18.58
C PHE A 74 6.23 -3.24 -18.59
N PHE A 75 5.35 -3.73 -17.72
CA PHE A 75 4.00 -3.19 -17.61
C PHE A 75 3.99 -1.71 -17.19
N TYR A 76 4.87 -1.30 -16.27
CA TYR A 76 5.00 0.11 -15.90
C TYR A 76 5.43 1.00 -17.06
N ILE A 77 6.31 0.52 -17.94
CA ILE A 77 6.66 1.24 -19.17
C ILE A 77 5.42 1.42 -20.06
N LEU A 78 4.60 0.39 -20.22
CA LEU A 78 3.34 0.50 -20.98
C LEU A 78 2.37 1.51 -20.36
N THR A 79 2.24 1.52 -19.03
CA THR A 79 1.36 2.48 -18.36
C THR A 79 1.83 3.93 -18.52
N LEU A 80 3.13 4.18 -18.61
CA LEU A 80 3.68 5.50 -18.95
C LEU A 80 3.17 5.97 -20.32
N PHE A 81 3.30 5.11 -21.35
CA PHE A 81 2.79 5.45 -22.68
C PHE A 81 1.27 5.62 -22.70
N MET A 82 0.53 4.82 -21.95
CA MET A 82 -0.93 4.99 -21.83
C MET A 82 -1.29 6.33 -21.19
N GLY A 83 -0.60 6.74 -20.13
CA GLY A 83 -0.80 8.02 -19.47
C GLY A 83 -0.50 9.22 -20.38
N LEU A 84 0.64 9.20 -21.05
CA LEU A 84 1.03 10.22 -22.04
C LEU A 84 0.04 10.25 -23.22
N GLY A 85 -0.35 9.08 -23.73
CA GLY A 85 -1.32 8.96 -24.82
C GLY A 85 -2.69 9.55 -24.44
N ALA A 86 -3.19 9.29 -23.22
CA ALA A 86 -4.42 9.86 -22.73
C ALA A 86 -4.34 11.40 -22.65
N ALA A 87 -3.22 11.93 -22.22
CA ALA A 87 -2.98 13.35 -22.12
C ALA A 87 -2.93 14.03 -23.49
N ILE A 88 -2.18 13.48 -24.46
CA ILE A 88 -2.04 14.01 -25.82
C ILE A 88 -3.37 13.98 -26.58
N ASN A 89 -4.15 12.88 -26.42
CA ASN A 89 -5.47 12.76 -27.05
C ASN A 89 -6.58 13.55 -26.35
N GLY A 90 -6.29 14.25 -25.24
CA GLY A 90 -7.30 14.95 -24.47
C GLY A 90 -8.34 14.02 -23.82
N SER A 91 -8.02 12.74 -23.68
CA SER A 91 -8.89 11.71 -23.09
C SER A 91 -8.78 11.64 -21.56
N ILE A 92 -8.52 12.79 -20.92
CA ILE A 92 -8.41 12.91 -19.46
C ILE A 92 -9.68 13.53 -18.90
N ASN A 93 -10.20 12.94 -17.82
CA ASN A 93 -11.22 13.54 -16.99
C ASN A 93 -10.55 14.25 -15.80
N PRO A 94 -10.56 15.59 -15.71
CA PRO A 94 -9.93 16.30 -14.59
C PRO A 94 -10.57 15.97 -13.22
N ALA A 95 -11.86 15.61 -13.21
CA ALA A 95 -12.58 15.22 -12.01
C ALA A 95 -12.25 13.81 -11.52
N ASP A 96 -11.79 12.93 -12.42
CA ASP A 96 -11.44 11.54 -12.07
C ASP A 96 -10.27 11.06 -12.93
N SER A 97 -9.06 11.22 -12.43
CA SER A 97 -7.83 10.79 -13.10
C SER A 97 -7.70 9.26 -13.23
N ASN A 98 -8.50 8.49 -12.47
CA ASN A 98 -8.49 7.03 -12.55
C ASN A 98 -9.10 6.51 -13.86
N MET A 99 -9.89 7.33 -14.53
CA MET A 99 -10.53 7.00 -15.80
C MET A 99 -9.64 7.19 -17.03
N SER A 100 -8.39 7.62 -16.89
CA SER A 100 -7.54 7.97 -18.03
C SER A 100 -7.32 6.81 -19.02
N ALA A 101 -7.01 5.61 -18.55
CA ALA A 101 -6.80 4.44 -19.41
C ALA A 101 -8.10 3.97 -20.09
N PRO A 102 -9.24 3.81 -19.41
CA PRO A 102 -10.51 3.52 -20.06
C PRO A 102 -10.92 4.58 -21.09
N LEU A 103 -10.79 5.87 -20.77
CA LEU A 103 -11.14 6.94 -21.72
C LEU A 103 -10.23 6.99 -22.93
N LEU A 104 -8.94 6.72 -22.76
CA LEU A 104 -8.03 6.54 -23.90
C LEU A 104 -8.49 5.39 -24.79
N ALA A 105 -8.84 4.24 -24.22
CA ALA A 105 -9.37 3.12 -24.99
C ALA A 105 -10.65 3.49 -25.76
N ARG A 106 -11.54 4.28 -25.12
CA ARG A 106 -12.77 4.78 -25.73
C ARG A 106 -12.50 5.69 -26.93
N SER A 107 -11.43 6.48 -26.91
CA SER A 107 -11.08 7.35 -28.03
C SER A 107 -10.74 6.57 -29.31
N PHE A 108 -10.38 5.29 -29.19
CA PHE A 108 -10.14 4.41 -30.36
C PHE A 108 -11.42 3.65 -30.77
N SER A 109 -12.11 3.02 -29.81
CA SER A 109 -13.39 2.36 -30.06
C SER A 109 -14.14 2.02 -28.77
N GLU A 110 -15.47 1.93 -28.84
CA GLU A 110 -16.33 1.47 -27.71
C GLU A 110 -16.05 -0.01 -27.34
N ILE A 111 -15.67 -0.84 -28.30
CA ILE A 111 -15.30 -2.24 -28.04
C ILE A 111 -14.01 -2.30 -27.23
N LEU A 112 -13.00 -1.51 -27.59
CA LEU A 112 -11.75 -1.46 -26.83
C LEU A 112 -11.96 -0.91 -25.41
N PHE A 113 -12.81 0.09 -25.26
CA PHE A 113 -13.24 0.57 -23.95
C PHE A 113 -13.86 -0.53 -23.07
N ALA A 114 -14.77 -1.33 -23.65
CA ALA A 114 -15.41 -2.43 -22.93
C ALA A 114 -14.39 -3.51 -22.53
N ILE A 115 -13.48 -3.88 -23.44
CA ILE A 115 -12.41 -4.87 -23.15
C ILE A 115 -11.49 -4.38 -22.03
N ILE A 116 -10.96 -3.16 -22.13
CA ILE A 116 -10.05 -2.60 -21.12
C ILE A 116 -10.75 -2.47 -19.76
N SER A 117 -12.01 -2.03 -19.75
CA SER A 117 -12.79 -1.92 -18.51
C SER A 117 -13.04 -3.30 -17.88
N ALA A 118 -13.34 -4.31 -18.68
CA ALA A 118 -13.54 -5.69 -18.20
C ALA A 118 -12.24 -6.28 -17.63
N ILE A 119 -11.09 -6.06 -18.30
CA ILE A 119 -9.77 -6.51 -17.83
C ILE A 119 -9.42 -5.81 -16.51
N ALA A 120 -9.62 -4.50 -16.41
CA ALA A 120 -9.37 -3.73 -15.19
C ALA A 120 -10.22 -4.26 -14.03
N PHE A 121 -11.53 -4.46 -14.26
CA PHE A 121 -12.43 -5.01 -13.25
C PHE A 121 -12.03 -6.42 -12.81
N ALA A 122 -11.71 -7.31 -13.74
CA ALA A 122 -11.28 -8.68 -13.43
C ALA A 122 -9.98 -8.71 -12.62
N THR A 123 -9.03 -7.83 -12.94
CA THR A 123 -7.75 -7.69 -12.21
C THR A 123 -7.97 -7.23 -10.78
N VAL A 124 -8.80 -6.20 -10.58
CA VAL A 124 -9.18 -5.70 -9.26
C VAL A 124 -9.87 -6.79 -8.44
N LEU A 125 -10.84 -7.48 -9.04
CA LEU A 125 -11.59 -8.56 -8.37
C LEU A 125 -10.66 -9.69 -7.90
N GLY A 126 -9.70 -10.09 -8.73
CA GLY A 126 -8.70 -11.11 -8.37
C GLY A 126 -7.83 -10.68 -7.19
N THR A 127 -7.36 -9.42 -7.20
CA THR A 127 -6.54 -8.86 -6.12
C THR A 127 -7.33 -8.75 -4.81
N VAL A 128 -8.53 -8.18 -4.85
CA VAL A 128 -9.40 -8.01 -3.67
C VAL A 128 -9.74 -9.36 -3.06
N SER A 129 -10.10 -10.36 -3.88
CA SER A 129 -10.38 -11.72 -3.41
C SER A 129 -9.19 -12.32 -2.68
N GLY A 130 -7.96 -12.18 -3.24
CA GLY A 130 -6.73 -12.66 -2.60
C GLY A 130 -6.45 -11.99 -1.26
N LEU A 131 -6.66 -10.67 -1.16
CA LEU A 131 -6.48 -9.91 0.08
C LEU A 131 -7.50 -10.31 1.15
N ILE A 132 -8.78 -10.48 0.79
CA ILE A 132 -9.83 -10.92 1.70
C ILE A 132 -9.53 -12.32 2.24
N VAL A 133 -9.11 -13.25 1.37
CA VAL A 133 -8.74 -14.62 1.79
C VAL A 133 -7.53 -14.59 2.73
N ALA A 134 -6.49 -13.82 2.43
CA ALA A 134 -5.33 -13.70 3.31
C ALA A 134 -5.70 -13.12 4.68
N ALA A 135 -6.49 -12.04 4.72
CA ALA A 135 -6.93 -11.42 5.95
C ALA A 135 -7.85 -12.33 6.77
N SER A 136 -8.79 -13.04 6.11
CA SER A 136 -9.69 -13.97 6.80
C SER A 136 -8.93 -15.18 7.38
N GLY A 137 -7.91 -15.66 6.67
CA GLY A 137 -7.01 -16.71 7.18
C GLY A 137 -6.23 -16.26 8.42
N ALA A 138 -5.68 -15.06 8.40
CA ALA A 138 -4.97 -14.47 9.54
C ALA A 138 -5.88 -14.35 10.78
N VAL A 139 -7.12 -13.88 10.63
CA VAL A 139 -8.07 -13.78 11.74
C VAL A 139 -8.47 -15.15 12.27
N ALA A 140 -8.84 -16.08 11.40
CA ALA A 140 -9.32 -17.40 11.81
C ALA A 140 -8.21 -18.24 12.44
N HIS A 141 -7.01 -18.21 11.86
CA HIS A 141 -5.88 -19.07 12.29
C HIS A 141 -5.01 -18.40 13.34
N ASP A 142 -4.57 -17.16 13.09
CA ASP A 142 -3.57 -16.54 13.96
C ASP A 142 -4.24 -15.87 15.16
N LEU A 143 -5.36 -15.17 14.96
CA LEU A 143 -6.03 -14.47 16.05
C LEU A 143 -6.84 -15.46 16.93
N PHE A 144 -7.72 -16.25 16.35
CA PHE A 144 -8.61 -17.12 17.15
C PHE A 144 -7.89 -18.36 17.67
N ASP A 145 -7.17 -19.09 16.82
CA ASP A 145 -6.57 -20.38 17.21
C ASP A 145 -5.28 -20.18 18.03
N ARG A 146 -4.35 -19.35 17.56
CA ARG A 146 -3.04 -19.17 18.21
C ARG A 146 -3.03 -18.15 19.34
N TYR A 147 -3.60 -16.97 19.12
CA TYR A 147 -3.53 -15.89 20.11
C TYR A 147 -4.61 -16.02 21.20
N LEU A 148 -5.87 -16.16 20.83
CA LEU A 148 -6.99 -16.32 21.75
C LEU A 148 -7.13 -17.76 22.27
N LYS A 149 -6.40 -18.71 21.67
CA LYS A 149 -6.40 -20.14 22.04
C LYS A 149 -7.80 -20.76 22.09
N ILE A 150 -8.70 -20.29 21.24
CA ILE A 150 -10.05 -20.83 21.10
C ILE A 150 -9.95 -22.12 20.32
N LYS A 151 -10.21 -23.25 20.99
CA LYS A 151 -10.23 -24.56 20.34
C LYS A 151 -11.41 -24.64 19.39
N MET A 152 -11.15 -24.52 18.10
CA MET A 152 -12.16 -24.63 17.03
C MET A 152 -11.95 -25.91 16.23
N THR A 153 -13.06 -26.54 15.87
CA THR A 153 -13.05 -27.60 14.86
C THR A 153 -12.76 -27.01 13.47
N ASP A 154 -12.32 -27.83 12.53
CA ASP A 154 -12.02 -27.36 11.16
C ASP A 154 -13.23 -26.68 10.49
N GLN A 155 -14.44 -27.18 10.73
CA GLN A 155 -15.67 -26.57 10.25
C GLN A 155 -15.89 -25.17 10.86
N GLN A 156 -15.60 -25.00 12.15
CA GLN A 156 -15.71 -23.71 12.84
C GLN A 156 -14.66 -22.73 12.32
N LYS A 157 -13.42 -23.17 12.03
CA LYS A 157 -12.38 -22.33 11.41
C LYS A 157 -12.81 -21.82 10.03
N VAL A 158 -13.36 -22.69 9.20
CA VAL A 158 -13.90 -22.33 7.88
C VAL A 158 -15.05 -21.32 8.00
N ARG A 159 -15.96 -21.54 8.96
CA ARG A 159 -17.08 -20.62 9.21
C ARG A 159 -16.59 -19.26 9.69
N ALA A 160 -15.65 -19.24 10.64
CA ALA A 160 -15.02 -18.00 11.11
C ALA A 160 -14.32 -17.25 9.97
N GLY A 161 -13.57 -17.96 9.11
CA GLY A 161 -12.97 -17.38 7.91
C GLY A 161 -13.99 -16.75 6.97
N LYS A 162 -15.10 -17.42 6.70
CA LYS A 162 -16.19 -16.88 5.87
C LYS A 162 -16.81 -15.61 6.48
N ILE A 163 -17.13 -15.63 7.76
CA ILE A 163 -17.69 -14.45 8.47
C ILE A 163 -16.70 -13.28 8.40
N THR A 164 -15.43 -13.55 8.68
CA THR A 164 -14.38 -12.53 8.59
C THR A 164 -14.25 -11.97 7.17
N ALA A 165 -14.35 -12.80 6.15
CA ALA A 165 -14.32 -12.35 4.76
C ALA A 165 -15.47 -11.38 4.44
N PHE A 166 -16.69 -11.67 4.91
CA PHE A 166 -17.84 -10.76 4.76
C PHE A 166 -17.64 -9.45 5.52
N VAL A 167 -17.13 -9.49 6.74
CA VAL A 167 -16.86 -8.29 7.55
C VAL A 167 -15.81 -7.41 6.87
N ILE A 168 -14.69 -8.00 6.44
CA ILE A 168 -13.62 -7.27 5.76
C ILE A 168 -14.11 -6.71 4.41
N GLY A 169 -14.88 -7.49 3.66
CA GLY A 169 -15.48 -7.02 2.41
C GLY A 169 -16.43 -5.83 2.64
N GLY A 170 -17.26 -5.88 3.68
CA GLY A 170 -18.14 -4.79 4.08
C GLY A 170 -17.34 -3.52 4.47
N ILE A 171 -16.28 -3.66 5.26
CA ILE A 171 -15.38 -2.54 5.60
C ILE A 171 -14.72 -1.97 4.35
N ALA A 172 -14.24 -2.82 3.43
CA ALA A 172 -13.62 -2.38 2.18
C ALA A 172 -14.61 -1.57 1.30
N ILE A 173 -15.87 -1.98 1.22
CA ILE A 173 -16.92 -1.23 0.50
C ILE A 173 -17.16 0.12 1.16
N LEU A 174 -17.30 0.18 2.49
CA LEU A 174 -17.48 1.44 3.22
C LEU A 174 -16.30 2.39 2.99
N LEU A 175 -15.07 1.90 3.10
CA LEU A 175 -13.87 2.70 2.83
C LEU A 175 -13.82 3.16 1.37
N GLY A 176 -14.20 2.29 0.42
CA GLY A 176 -14.28 2.66 -1.00
C GLY A 176 -15.27 3.79 -1.28
N ILE A 177 -16.40 3.82 -0.57
CA ILE A 177 -17.37 4.92 -0.65
C ILE A 177 -16.83 6.20 -0.02
N LEU A 178 -16.20 6.09 1.16
CA LEU A 178 -15.63 7.24 1.89
C LEU A 178 -14.48 7.89 1.12
N PHE A 179 -13.66 7.09 0.44
CA PHE A 179 -12.50 7.57 -0.33
C PHE A 179 -12.80 7.78 -1.81
N LYS A 180 -14.08 7.83 -2.18
CA LYS A 180 -14.50 8.12 -3.57
C LYS A 180 -13.93 9.46 -4.02
N GLY A 181 -13.30 9.47 -5.20
CA GLY A 181 -12.68 10.68 -5.78
C GLY A 181 -11.20 10.86 -5.43
N ILE A 182 -10.65 10.12 -4.47
CA ILE A 182 -9.22 10.12 -4.21
C ILE A 182 -8.50 9.32 -5.31
N ASN A 183 -7.33 9.79 -5.70
CA ASN A 183 -6.50 9.09 -6.67
C ASN A 183 -6.02 7.74 -6.12
N VAL A 184 -6.20 6.66 -6.90
CA VAL A 184 -5.86 5.29 -6.49
C VAL A 184 -4.37 5.15 -6.16
N SER A 185 -3.47 5.80 -6.90
CA SER A 185 -2.03 5.73 -6.62
C SER A 185 -1.68 6.31 -5.26
N PHE A 186 -2.40 7.36 -4.82
CA PHE A 186 -2.24 7.91 -3.48
C PHE A 186 -2.71 6.91 -2.42
N LEU A 187 -3.88 6.30 -2.57
CA LEU A 187 -4.39 5.28 -1.65
C LEU A 187 -3.45 4.07 -1.54
N VAL A 188 -2.87 3.65 -2.66
CA VAL A 188 -1.85 2.58 -2.66
C VAL A 188 -0.61 3.01 -1.88
N GLY A 189 -0.13 4.25 -2.07
CA GLY A 189 0.98 4.81 -1.31
C GLY A 189 0.74 4.79 0.20
N LEU A 190 -0.46 5.17 0.64
CA LEU A 190 -0.85 5.12 2.05
C LEU A 190 -0.86 3.69 2.58
N ALA A 191 -1.46 2.73 1.84
CA ALA A 191 -1.48 1.33 2.24
C ALA A 191 -0.08 0.75 2.38
N PHE A 192 0.84 1.11 1.48
CA PHE A 192 2.23 0.69 1.53
C PHE A 192 2.99 1.35 2.69
N ALA A 193 2.72 2.62 3.00
CA ALA A 193 3.29 3.29 4.16
C ALA A 193 2.89 2.60 5.46
N VAL A 194 1.61 2.24 5.62
CA VAL A 194 1.12 1.48 6.78
C VAL A 194 1.78 0.11 6.85
N ALA A 195 1.83 -0.63 5.74
CA ALA A 195 2.45 -1.96 5.69
C ALA A 195 3.95 -1.92 6.01
N ALA A 196 4.69 -0.95 5.45
CA ALA A 196 6.10 -0.75 5.74
C ALA A 196 6.33 -0.42 7.22
N SER A 197 5.53 0.49 7.77
CA SER A 197 5.66 0.90 9.17
C SER A 197 5.32 -0.23 10.16
N ALA A 198 4.34 -1.06 9.83
CA ALA A 198 3.91 -2.16 10.69
C ALA A 198 4.87 -3.37 10.61
N ASN A 199 5.18 -3.82 9.40
CA ASN A 199 5.75 -5.15 9.21
C ASN A 199 7.25 -5.15 8.92
N LEU A 200 7.76 -4.14 8.20
CA LEU A 200 9.15 -4.15 7.74
C LEU A 200 10.17 -4.23 8.88
N PRO A 201 10.05 -3.43 9.97
CA PRO A 201 10.99 -3.52 11.07
C PRO A 201 11.03 -4.92 11.69
N ALA A 202 9.86 -5.53 11.89
CA ALA A 202 9.77 -6.88 12.44
C ALA A 202 10.46 -7.91 11.53
N ILE A 203 10.21 -7.86 10.22
CA ILE A 203 10.80 -8.79 9.25
C ILE A 203 12.32 -8.66 9.21
N ILE A 204 12.83 -7.43 9.05
CA ILE A 204 14.27 -7.19 8.95
C ILE A 204 14.98 -7.58 10.25
N MET A 205 14.45 -7.13 11.39
CA MET A 205 15.09 -7.38 12.67
C MET A 205 15.04 -8.87 13.09
N LEU A 206 13.98 -9.59 12.73
CA LEU A 206 13.94 -11.04 12.94
C LEU A 206 14.99 -11.78 12.12
N LEU A 207 15.27 -11.33 10.91
CA LEU A 207 16.24 -11.98 10.03
C LEU A 207 17.69 -11.63 10.38
N PHE A 208 17.96 -10.40 10.78
CA PHE A 208 19.34 -9.90 10.88
C PHE A 208 19.77 -9.49 12.29
N TRP A 209 18.87 -9.38 13.26
CA TRP A 209 19.20 -8.92 14.61
C TRP A 209 18.78 -9.90 15.69
N LYS A 210 19.74 -10.66 16.23
CA LYS A 210 19.52 -11.74 17.22
C LYS A 210 18.91 -11.26 18.56
N LYS A 211 18.91 -9.95 18.84
CA LYS A 211 18.39 -9.38 20.09
C LYS A 211 16.91 -8.98 20.02
N THR A 212 16.23 -9.31 18.92
CA THR A 212 14.81 -9.04 18.73
C THR A 212 13.96 -9.84 19.73
N THR A 213 13.02 -9.16 20.41
CA THR A 213 12.08 -9.80 21.36
C THR A 213 10.64 -9.72 20.84
N ALA A 214 9.79 -10.67 21.27
CA ALA A 214 8.37 -10.66 20.93
C ALA A 214 7.66 -9.38 21.38
N LYS A 215 8.04 -8.84 22.55
CA LYS A 215 7.50 -7.56 23.05
C LYS A 215 7.93 -6.38 22.18
N GLY A 216 9.18 -6.37 21.71
CA GLY A 216 9.69 -5.37 20.79
C GLY A 216 8.95 -5.38 19.46
N ILE A 217 8.70 -6.57 18.89
CA ILE A 217 7.91 -6.73 17.66
C ILE A 217 6.48 -6.21 17.86
N ALA A 218 5.80 -6.63 18.91
CA ALA A 218 4.42 -6.20 19.18
C ALA A 218 4.32 -4.67 19.33
N ALA A 219 5.23 -4.06 20.10
CA ALA A 219 5.29 -2.61 20.26
C ALA A 219 5.56 -1.88 18.95
N SER A 220 6.51 -2.37 18.16
CA SER A 220 6.86 -1.83 16.84
C SER A 220 5.66 -1.83 15.88
N ILE A 221 4.97 -2.97 15.76
CA ILE A 221 3.79 -3.09 14.91
C ILE A 221 2.70 -2.11 15.35
N THR A 222 2.42 -2.06 16.66
CA THR A 222 1.39 -1.16 17.21
C THR A 222 1.73 0.31 16.94
N ILE A 223 2.94 0.73 17.26
CA ILE A 223 3.39 2.12 17.02
C ILE A 223 3.46 2.43 15.53
N GLY A 224 3.92 1.48 14.71
CA GLY A 224 3.98 1.64 13.25
C GLY A 224 2.59 1.87 12.64
N ILE A 225 1.59 1.09 13.04
CA ILE A 225 0.21 1.26 12.59
C ILE A 225 -0.36 2.59 13.11
N LEU A 226 -0.29 2.83 14.41
CA LEU A 226 -0.89 4.02 15.00
C LEU A 226 -0.27 5.31 14.47
N SER A 227 1.07 5.39 14.41
CA SER A 227 1.74 6.58 13.90
C SER A 227 1.41 6.85 12.44
N SER A 228 1.42 5.81 11.57
CA SER A 228 1.07 6.00 10.17
C SER A 228 -0.39 6.43 10.00
N LEU A 229 -1.34 5.81 10.69
CA LEU A 229 -2.76 6.19 10.60
C LEU A 229 -3.04 7.59 11.14
N ILE A 230 -2.43 7.98 12.26
CA ILE A 230 -2.56 9.33 12.82
C ILE A 230 -2.00 10.37 11.85
N LEU A 231 -0.79 10.14 11.32
CA LEU A 231 -0.17 11.08 10.38
C LEU A 231 -0.98 11.20 9.08
N ILE A 232 -1.55 10.10 8.57
CA ILE A 232 -2.46 10.11 7.43
C ILE A 232 -3.72 10.92 7.74
N ALA A 233 -4.37 10.67 8.87
CA ALA A 233 -5.59 11.36 9.27
C ALA A 233 -5.40 12.88 9.43
N LEU A 234 -4.19 13.31 9.76
CA LEU A 234 -3.80 14.72 9.93
C LEU A 234 -3.16 15.33 8.67
N SER A 235 -3.15 14.64 7.54
CA SER A 235 -2.53 15.06 6.28
C SER A 235 -3.40 16.05 5.49
N PRO A 236 -2.80 16.87 4.62
CA PRO A 236 -3.53 17.81 3.78
C PRO A 236 -4.57 17.16 2.86
N GLU A 237 -4.28 15.99 2.29
CA GLU A 237 -5.21 15.27 1.42
C GLU A 237 -6.46 14.82 2.19
N LEU A 238 -6.31 14.31 3.43
CA LEU A 238 -7.46 13.92 4.26
C LEU A 238 -8.23 15.15 4.77
N TYR A 239 -7.54 16.26 5.04
CA TYR A 239 -8.20 17.51 5.38
C TYR A 239 -9.11 18.00 4.24
N THR A 240 -8.65 17.89 3.00
CA THR A 240 -9.49 18.18 1.83
C THR A 240 -10.71 17.25 1.77
N LEU A 241 -10.55 15.96 2.06
CA LEU A 241 -11.66 15.01 2.12
C LEU A 241 -12.68 15.36 3.23
N TYR A 242 -12.21 15.90 4.36
CA TYR A 242 -13.08 16.38 5.45
C TYR A 242 -13.76 17.72 5.17
N GLY A 243 -13.57 18.30 3.97
CA GLY A 243 -14.06 19.63 3.61
C GLY A 243 -13.36 20.78 4.33
N ARG A 244 -12.14 20.55 4.83
CA ARG A 244 -11.30 21.54 5.50
C ARG A 244 -10.22 22.06 4.58
N ASN A 245 -9.67 23.24 4.90
CA ASN A 245 -8.54 23.76 4.14
C ASN A 245 -7.28 22.90 4.35
N PRO A 246 -6.65 22.37 3.30
CA PRO A 246 -5.44 21.56 3.41
C PRO A 246 -4.25 22.29 4.03
N LEU A 247 -4.22 23.63 3.98
CA LEU A 247 -3.17 24.44 4.60
C LEU A 247 -3.23 24.43 6.13
N ASP A 248 -4.40 24.11 6.70
CA ASP A 248 -4.61 24.02 8.15
C ASP A 248 -4.25 22.63 8.70
N ALA A 249 -3.77 21.72 7.84
CA ALA A 249 -3.40 20.37 8.26
C ALA A 249 -2.19 20.41 9.21
N PRO A 250 -2.28 19.79 10.41
CA PRO A 250 -1.20 19.78 11.38
C PRO A 250 0.09 19.12 10.87
N VAL A 251 -0.06 18.15 9.98
CA VAL A 251 1.05 17.42 9.36
C VAL A 251 1.17 17.88 7.91
N PRO A 252 2.26 18.52 7.51
CA PRO A 252 2.40 19.07 6.15
C PRO A 252 2.76 18.02 5.09
N LEU A 253 2.76 16.74 5.45
CA LEU A 253 3.07 15.62 4.57
C LEU A 253 1.84 14.77 4.31
N ASN A 254 1.63 14.38 3.06
CA ASN A 254 0.59 13.43 2.69
C ASN A 254 1.01 11.98 2.91
N ASN A 255 2.32 11.72 2.84
CA ASN A 255 2.89 10.39 2.96
C ASN A 255 3.69 10.25 4.26
N PRO A 256 3.24 9.44 5.23
CA PRO A 256 3.86 9.38 6.55
C PRO A 256 5.12 8.52 6.62
N GLY A 257 5.46 7.79 5.56
CA GLY A 257 6.49 6.73 5.57
C GLY A 257 7.84 7.17 6.12
N ILE A 258 8.28 8.38 5.78
CA ILE A 258 9.57 8.92 6.25
C ILE A 258 9.64 9.14 7.77
N ILE A 259 8.49 9.25 8.44
CA ILE A 259 8.39 9.41 9.90
C ILE A 259 8.03 8.08 10.55
N SER A 260 6.96 7.43 10.08
CA SER A 260 6.38 6.25 10.74
C SER A 260 7.27 5.01 10.65
N ILE A 261 8.01 4.82 9.54
CA ILE A 261 8.90 3.67 9.38
C ILE A 261 10.09 3.76 10.34
N PRO A 262 10.88 4.85 10.39
CA PRO A 262 11.96 4.97 11.37
C PRO A 262 11.48 4.90 12.81
N LEU A 263 10.33 5.51 13.13
CA LEU A 263 9.76 5.45 14.47
C LEU A 263 9.46 4.02 14.91
N SER A 264 8.94 3.21 14.02
CA SER A 264 8.67 1.79 14.26
C SER A 264 9.96 1.00 14.47
N PHE A 265 11.02 1.25 13.69
CA PHE A 265 12.34 0.63 13.89
C PHE A 265 12.94 1.01 15.26
N ILE A 266 12.92 2.29 15.61
CA ILE A 266 13.42 2.78 16.90
C ILE A 266 12.66 2.10 18.05
N THR A 267 11.34 2.04 17.96
CA THR A 267 10.48 1.38 18.96
C THR A 267 10.87 -0.09 19.13
N LEU A 268 11.06 -0.81 18.02
CA LEU A 268 11.47 -2.21 18.07
C LEU A 268 12.80 -2.39 18.79
N VAL A 269 13.80 -1.59 18.44
CA VAL A 269 15.13 -1.65 19.04
C VAL A 269 15.07 -1.34 20.54
N VAL A 270 14.46 -0.22 20.91
CA VAL A 270 14.37 0.23 22.30
C VAL A 270 13.63 -0.79 23.16
N VAL A 271 12.44 -1.20 22.76
CA VAL A 271 11.65 -2.15 23.54
C VAL A 271 12.32 -3.53 23.60
N SER A 272 12.97 -3.97 22.50
CA SER A 272 13.71 -5.23 22.54
C SER A 272 14.87 -5.18 23.50
N LEU A 273 15.66 -4.10 23.53
CA LEU A 273 16.76 -3.95 24.48
C LEU A 273 16.28 -3.91 25.93
N LEU A 274 15.17 -3.25 26.20
CA LEU A 274 14.57 -3.15 27.54
C LEU A 274 13.94 -4.48 28.01
N THR A 275 13.54 -5.33 27.08
CA THR A 275 12.79 -6.56 27.40
C THR A 275 13.60 -7.85 27.20
N GLN A 276 14.91 -7.74 26.95
CA GLN A 276 15.79 -8.90 26.95
C GLN A 276 15.82 -9.52 28.34
N LYS A 277 15.59 -10.84 28.41
CA LYS A 277 15.93 -11.59 29.62
C LYS A 277 17.45 -11.50 29.81
N LYS A 278 17.91 -10.97 30.96
CA LYS A 278 19.31 -11.15 31.38
C LYS A 278 19.59 -12.65 31.26
N LYS A 279 20.58 -13.05 30.44
CA LYS A 279 21.16 -14.38 30.56
C LYS A 279 21.73 -14.43 31.97
N GLU A 280 21.14 -15.23 32.84
CA GLU A 280 21.85 -15.74 34.02
C GLU A 280 23.06 -16.45 33.45
N ILE A 281 24.24 -15.94 33.82
CA ILE A 281 25.53 -16.59 33.52
C ILE A 281 25.58 -17.73 34.52
N GLU A 282 25.24 -18.97 34.08
CA GLU A 282 25.67 -20.20 34.70
C GLU A 282 27.07 -20.54 34.26
#